data_7cc761d017de969f2e00f0e682bd24a2
#
_entry.id   7cc761d017de969f2e00f0e682bd24a2
#
_cell.length_a   1.000
_cell.length_b   1.000
_cell.length_c   1.000
_cell.angle_alpha   90.00
_cell.angle_beta   90.00
_cell.angle_gamma   90.00
#
_symmetry.space_group_name_H-M   'P 1'
#
loop_
_entity.id
_entity.type
_entity.pdbx_description
1 polymer ?
#
loop_
_entity_poly.entity_id
_entity_poly.type
_entity_poly.pdbx_seq_one_letter_code
_entity_poly.pdbx_strand_id
1 'polypeptide(L)'
;MRAADPVALGAWYRDCLGLDVDENGLWLQEAGPTVFAVFESETEYFGSRAQQTMLNFRVRDLDAMLAQLRVKGADVAGESQEMEGVGRFGWVTDPEGTRIELWQPA
;
A
#
# COMPACT_ATOMS: atom_id res chain seq x y z
N MET A 1 3.89 11.59 6.06
CA MET A 1 4.15 11.49 4.60
C MET A 1 4.16 12.90 4.02
N ARG A 2 5.15 13.21 3.22
CA ARG A 2 5.21 14.50 2.49
C ARG A 2 4.51 14.37 1.15
N ALA A 3 3.79 15.41 0.74
CA ALA A 3 3.07 15.43 -0.53
C ALA A 3 3.13 16.80 -1.17
N ALA A 4 3.19 16.85 -2.50
CA ALA A 4 3.06 18.07 -3.26
C ALA A 4 1.63 18.63 -3.15
N ASP A 5 0.63 17.74 -3.15
CA ASP A 5 -0.77 18.06 -2.94
C ASP A 5 -1.36 17.17 -1.82
N PRO A 6 -1.26 17.60 -0.54
CA PRO A 6 -1.73 16.79 0.58
C PRO A 6 -3.23 16.48 0.55
N VAL A 7 -4.05 17.41 0.06
CA VAL A 7 -5.50 17.21 -0.01
C VAL A 7 -5.85 16.12 -1.03
N ALA A 8 -5.28 16.21 -2.22
CA ALA A 8 -5.52 15.21 -3.28
C ALA A 8 -4.97 13.84 -2.89
N LEU A 9 -3.78 13.78 -2.27
CA LEU A 9 -3.21 12.53 -1.83
C LEU A 9 -4.04 11.88 -0.73
N GLY A 10 -4.47 12.62 0.27
CA GLY A 10 -5.35 12.12 1.33
C GLY A 10 -6.68 11.58 0.78
N ALA A 11 -7.27 12.29 -0.17
CA ALA A 11 -8.49 11.84 -0.85
C ALA A 11 -8.26 10.51 -1.60
N TRP A 12 -7.13 10.34 -2.27
CA TRP A 12 -6.81 9.10 -2.96
C TRP A 12 -6.74 7.91 -2.00
N TYR A 13 -6.03 8.06 -0.87
CA TYR A 13 -5.93 6.99 0.14
C TYR A 13 -7.30 6.63 0.72
N ARG A 14 -8.14 7.61 1.00
CA ARG A 14 -9.51 7.39 1.48
C ARG A 14 -10.38 6.70 0.42
N ASP A 15 -10.40 7.23 -0.80
CA ASP A 15 -11.35 6.82 -1.82
C ASP A 15 -10.94 5.50 -2.52
N CYS A 16 -9.64 5.24 -2.65
CA CYS A 16 -9.12 4.05 -3.34
C CYS A 16 -8.78 2.90 -2.39
N LEU A 17 -8.21 3.20 -1.22
CA LEU A 17 -7.79 2.19 -0.25
C LEU A 17 -8.71 2.07 0.96
N GLY A 18 -9.61 3.01 1.17
CA GLY A 18 -10.53 2.99 2.30
C GLY A 18 -9.90 3.44 3.63
N LEU A 19 -8.82 4.21 3.60
CA LEU A 19 -8.23 4.78 4.81
C LEU A 19 -9.10 5.93 5.32
N ASP A 20 -9.98 5.61 6.26
CA ASP A 20 -10.90 6.59 6.88
C ASP A 20 -10.19 7.31 8.03
N VAL A 21 -9.30 8.20 7.66
CA VAL A 21 -8.50 9.01 8.59
C VAL A 21 -9.30 10.26 8.95
N ASP A 22 -9.43 10.53 10.25
CA ASP A 22 -10.12 11.72 10.74
C ASP A 22 -9.31 13.01 10.54
N GLU A 23 -9.88 14.13 10.95
CA GLU A 23 -9.27 15.46 10.83
C GLU A 23 -7.97 15.64 11.63
N ASN A 24 -7.74 14.78 12.63
CA ASN A 24 -6.54 14.80 13.46
C ASN A 24 -5.48 13.78 12.96
N GLY A 25 -5.75 13.07 11.87
CA GLY A 25 -4.87 12.03 11.34
C GLY A 25 -5.01 10.69 12.02
N LEU A 26 -6.10 10.45 12.77
CA LEU A 26 -6.34 9.18 13.45
C LEU A 26 -7.09 8.21 12.56
N TRP A 27 -6.64 6.99 12.57
CA TRP A 27 -7.21 5.87 11.83
C TRP A 27 -7.20 4.61 12.70
N LEU A 28 -8.35 4.01 12.89
CA LEU A 28 -8.50 2.81 13.71
C LEU A 28 -8.13 1.57 12.91
N GLN A 29 -7.27 0.76 13.48
CA GLN A 29 -6.81 -0.50 12.87
C GLN A 29 -7.20 -1.69 13.75
N GLU A 30 -7.42 -2.84 13.12
CA GLU A 30 -7.56 -4.11 13.82
C GLU A 30 -6.19 -4.61 14.26
N ALA A 31 -6.10 -5.23 15.44
CA ALA A 31 -4.91 -5.91 15.90
C ALA A 31 -4.57 -7.11 15.00
N GLY A 32 -3.30 -7.38 14.81
CA GLY A 32 -2.84 -8.49 13.98
C GLY A 32 -1.35 -8.39 13.65
N PRO A 33 -0.84 -9.29 12.81
CA PRO A 33 0.56 -9.27 12.45
C PRO A 33 0.95 -7.99 11.72
N THR A 34 2.15 -7.54 11.97
CA THR A 34 2.76 -6.38 11.31
C THR A 34 4.07 -6.80 10.68
N VAL A 35 4.33 -6.34 9.46
CA VAL A 35 5.61 -6.54 8.78
C VAL A 35 6.55 -5.37 9.11
N PHE A 36 7.73 -5.70 9.59
CA PHE A 36 8.85 -4.77 9.67
C PHE A 36 10.08 -5.48 9.09
N ALA A 37 10.46 -5.10 7.89
CA ALA A 37 11.57 -5.71 7.17
C ALA A 37 12.58 -4.64 6.75
N VAL A 38 13.85 -4.95 6.92
CA VAL A 38 14.96 -4.07 6.51
C VAL A 38 15.59 -4.65 5.26
N PHE A 39 15.65 -3.84 4.22
CA PHE A 39 16.21 -4.22 2.92
C PHE A 39 17.59 -3.60 2.72
N GLU A 40 18.36 -4.19 1.83
CA GLU A 40 19.65 -3.63 1.43
C GLU A 40 19.46 -2.29 0.69
N SER A 41 20.44 -1.39 0.79
CA SER A 41 20.38 -0.07 0.16
C SER A 41 20.17 -0.11 -1.35
N GLU A 42 20.65 -1.17 -2.00
CA GLU A 42 20.58 -1.34 -3.46
C GLU A 42 19.30 -2.07 -3.94
N THR A 43 18.38 -2.37 -3.03
CA THR A 43 17.13 -3.07 -3.41
C THR A 43 16.33 -2.29 -4.44
N GLU A 44 15.72 -3.01 -5.38
CA GLU A 44 14.75 -2.47 -6.33
C GLU A 44 13.30 -2.74 -5.90
N TYR A 45 13.12 -3.36 -4.73
CA TYR A 45 11.81 -3.79 -4.24
C TYR A 45 10.83 -2.63 -4.07
N PHE A 46 11.33 -1.45 -3.70
CA PHE A 46 10.49 -0.26 -3.53
C PHE A 46 10.20 0.51 -4.83
N GLY A 47 10.69 0.04 -5.97
CA GLY A 47 10.60 0.73 -7.24
C GLY A 47 11.68 1.80 -7.36
N SER A 48 11.34 3.08 -7.17
CA SER A 48 12.31 4.17 -7.21
C SER A 48 13.33 4.08 -6.06
N ARG A 49 14.62 4.27 -6.37
CA ARG A 49 15.68 4.36 -5.35
C ARG A 49 15.56 5.57 -4.43
N ALA A 50 14.80 6.58 -4.83
CA ALA A 50 14.49 7.73 -3.98
C ALA A 50 13.53 7.40 -2.86
N GLN A 51 12.78 6.29 -2.98
CA GLN A 51 11.85 5.84 -1.96
C GLN A 51 12.59 5.05 -0.87
N GLN A 52 12.67 5.61 0.33
CA GLN A 52 13.45 5.04 1.43
C GLN A 52 12.67 4.01 2.26
N THR A 53 11.35 4.06 2.25
CA THR A 53 10.48 3.15 2.97
C THR A 53 9.28 2.81 2.11
N MET A 54 8.67 1.66 2.37
CA MET A 54 7.43 1.26 1.71
C MET A 54 6.38 0.93 2.77
N LEU A 55 5.22 1.57 2.68
CA LEU A 55 4.08 1.25 3.53
C LEU A 55 3.52 -0.12 3.15
N ASN A 56 3.15 -0.90 4.17
CA ASN A 56 2.47 -2.17 4.00
C ASN A 56 1.10 -2.08 4.69
N PHE A 57 0.04 -2.37 3.95
CA PHE A 57 -1.31 -2.43 4.50
C PHE A 57 -1.85 -3.85 4.43
N ARG A 58 -2.32 -4.36 5.56
CA ARG A 58 -3.05 -5.63 5.59
C ARG A 58 -4.43 -5.44 4.97
N VAL A 59 -4.80 -6.40 4.13
CA VAL A 59 -6.13 -6.46 3.52
C VAL A 59 -6.74 -7.84 3.77
N ARG A 60 -8.06 -7.91 3.83
CA ARG A 60 -8.77 -9.18 4.02
C ARG A 60 -8.87 -10.00 2.75
N ASP A 61 -8.99 -9.32 1.62
CA ASP A 61 -9.14 -9.92 0.30
C ASP A 61 -8.31 -9.11 -0.70
N LEU A 62 -7.13 -9.63 -1.03
CA LEU A 62 -6.21 -8.95 -1.94
C LEU A 62 -6.77 -8.83 -3.35
N ASP A 63 -7.42 -9.87 -3.86
CA ASP A 63 -7.97 -9.84 -5.22
C ASP A 63 -9.07 -8.78 -5.35
N ALA A 64 -9.95 -8.70 -4.36
CA ALA A 64 -11.00 -7.67 -4.34
C ALA A 64 -10.41 -6.25 -4.24
N MET A 65 -9.37 -6.06 -3.41
CA MET A 65 -8.71 -4.76 -3.28
C MET A 65 -8.01 -4.35 -4.58
N LEU A 66 -7.28 -5.26 -5.21
CA LEU A 66 -6.61 -4.98 -6.49
C LEU A 66 -7.62 -4.67 -7.60
N ALA A 67 -8.74 -5.38 -7.64
CA ALA A 67 -9.83 -5.11 -8.58
C ALA A 67 -10.43 -3.71 -8.35
N GLN A 68 -10.69 -3.33 -7.10
CA GLN A 68 -11.18 -2.00 -6.73
C GLN A 68 -10.21 -0.90 -7.18
N LEU A 69 -8.93 -1.08 -6.93
CA LEU A 69 -7.90 -0.13 -7.34
C LEU A 69 -7.84 0.04 -8.86
N ARG A 70 -7.94 -1.05 -9.61
CA ARG A 70 -7.96 -1.00 -11.09
C ARG A 70 -9.18 -0.27 -11.62
N VAL A 71 -10.35 -0.51 -11.05
CA VAL A 71 -11.60 0.20 -11.41
C VAL A 71 -11.47 1.70 -11.15
N LYS A 72 -10.78 2.09 -10.08
CA LYS A 72 -10.50 3.50 -9.74
C LYS A 72 -9.39 4.13 -10.59
N GLY A 73 -8.76 3.37 -11.49
CA GLY A 73 -7.68 3.85 -12.34
C GLY A 73 -6.32 3.96 -11.65
N ALA A 74 -6.13 3.32 -10.50
CA ALA A 74 -4.86 3.33 -9.79
C ALA A 74 -3.79 2.50 -10.54
N ASP A 75 -2.53 2.86 -10.34
CA ASP A 75 -1.37 2.20 -10.94
C ASP A 75 -1.02 0.93 -10.16
N VAL A 76 -1.70 -0.16 -10.49
CA VAL A 76 -1.49 -1.48 -9.88
C VAL A 76 -0.38 -2.21 -10.64
N ALA A 77 0.65 -2.68 -9.91
CA ALA A 77 1.68 -3.53 -10.48
C ALA A 77 1.09 -4.88 -10.95
N GLY A 78 1.66 -5.46 -12.00
CA GLY A 78 1.15 -6.58 -12.78
C GLY A 78 0.47 -7.69 -11.98
N GLU A 79 1.25 -8.64 -11.44
CA GLU A 79 0.71 -9.81 -10.74
C GLU A 79 1.00 -9.78 -9.25
N SER A 80 0.07 -10.32 -8.46
CA SER A 80 0.30 -10.59 -7.05
C SER A 80 1.29 -11.74 -6.89
N GLN A 81 1.99 -11.77 -5.77
CA GLN A 81 2.92 -12.83 -5.41
C GLN A 81 2.43 -13.57 -4.17
N GLU A 82 2.65 -14.85 -4.13
CA GLU A 82 2.36 -15.67 -2.97
C GLU A 82 3.66 -16.13 -2.33
N MET A 83 3.72 -16.03 -1.00
CA MET A 83 4.81 -16.52 -0.19
C MET A 83 4.24 -17.50 0.82
N GLU A 84 4.62 -18.78 0.70
CA GLU A 84 4.11 -19.86 1.56
C GLU A 84 4.31 -19.54 3.04
N GLY A 85 3.25 -19.69 3.81
CA GLY A 85 3.26 -19.43 5.26
C GLY A 85 3.20 -17.95 5.64
N VAL A 86 3.34 -17.02 4.71
CA VAL A 86 3.34 -15.57 4.96
C VAL A 86 2.08 -14.92 4.40
N GLY A 87 1.71 -15.23 3.18
CA GLY A 87 0.51 -14.73 2.54
C GLY A 87 0.72 -14.26 1.11
N ARG A 88 -0.18 -13.42 0.66
CA ARG A 88 -0.21 -12.90 -0.71
C ARG A 88 0.05 -11.39 -0.70
N PHE A 89 0.82 -10.94 -1.68
CA PHE A 89 1.26 -9.55 -1.80
C PHE A 89 0.87 -8.97 -3.15
N GLY A 90 0.50 -7.70 -3.15
CA GLY A 90 0.29 -6.89 -4.34
C GLY A 90 0.81 -5.48 -4.12
N TRP A 91 0.99 -4.72 -5.19
CA TRP A 91 1.58 -3.39 -5.12
C TRP A 91 0.78 -2.40 -5.94
N VAL A 92 0.72 -1.19 -5.44
CA VAL A 92 0.10 -0.05 -6.11
C VAL A 92 0.97 1.18 -5.91
N THR A 93 1.03 2.04 -6.91
CA THR A 93 1.73 3.31 -6.83
C THR A 93 0.70 4.43 -6.65
N ASP A 94 0.91 5.27 -5.63
CA ASP A 94 0.03 6.40 -5.37
C ASP A 94 0.24 7.56 -6.36
N PRO A 95 -0.62 8.60 -6.37
CA PRO A 95 -0.50 9.71 -7.31
C PRO A 95 0.79 10.53 -7.19
N GLU A 96 1.51 10.43 -6.07
CA GLU A 96 2.80 11.11 -5.86
C GLU A 96 4.00 10.21 -6.24
N GLY A 97 3.74 9.01 -6.80
CA GLY A 97 4.79 8.07 -7.22
C GLY A 97 5.30 7.16 -6.11
N THR A 98 4.66 7.11 -4.96
CA THR A 98 5.06 6.24 -3.85
C THR A 98 4.48 4.84 -4.05
N ARG A 99 5.35 3.83 -4.06
CA ARG A 99 4.95 2.43 -4.11
C ARG A 99 4.51 1.95 -2.74
N ILE A 100 3.39 1.25 -2.70
CA ILE A 100 2.76 0.71 -1.49
C ILE A 100 2.57 -0.78 -1.68
N GLU A 101 2.77 -1.54 -0.63
CA GLU A 101 2.49 -2.97 -0.59
C GLU A 101 1.16 -3.25 0.11
N LEU A 102 0.38 -4.14 -0.47
CA LEU A 102 -0.84 -4.69 0.10
C LEU A 102 -0.59 -6.16 0.43
N TRP A 103 -0.98 -6.57 1.62
CA TRP A 103 -0.70 -7.91 2.13
C TRP A 103 -1.96 -8.56 2.69
N GLN A 104 -2.29 -9.72 2.13
CA GLN A 104 -3.28 -10.62 2.71
C GLN A 104 -2.53 -11.72 3.45
N PRO A 105 -2.52 -11.71 4.80
CA PRO A 105 -1.84 -12.74 5.58
C PRO A 105 -2.36 -14.15 5.28
N ALA A 106 -1.47 -15.10 5.46
CA ALA A 106 -1.81 -16.52 5.30
C ALA A 106 -2.84 -16.98 6.34
#